data_df125c1efe25acd959329eec21f62b30
#
_entry.id   df125c1efe25acd959329eec21f62b30
#
_cell.length_a   1.000
_cell.length_b   1.000
_cell.length_c   1.000
_cell.angle_alpha   90.00
_cell.angle_beta   90.00
_cell.angle_gamma   90.00
#
_symmetry.space_group_name_H-M   'P 1'
#
loop_
_entity.id
_entity.type
_entity.pdbx_description
1 polymer ?
#
loop_
_entity_poly.entity_id
_entity_poly.type
_entity_poly.pdbx_seq_one_letter_code
_entity_poly.pdbx_strand_id
1 'polypeptide(L)'
;MQDIALWGPIIPIGLACASISSALGSIMVAPRTLQALGKDDIFPSKRFDDWIGKGRRKDNEPINGAIITSIIAFFFIYIGDINFVAQIIAMFFIVTYGAICLISFLEHFSADPSYRPTFKSRWYFSLLGAILSFYLMFKMNTSHALLSIATMAGIYYYISINNKEKSGLEKLFRGVIFQMSRQLQIYLQKKD
;
A
#
# COMPACT_ATOMS: atom_id res chain seq x y z
N MET A 1 -11.47 -18.22 25.96
CA MET A 1 -12.57 -17.64 25.18
C MET A 1 -13.66 -18.69 24.85
N GLN A 2 -13.30 -19.92 24.52
CA GLN A 2 -14.28 -20.98 24.27
C GLN A 2 -15.19 -21.27 25.50
N ASP A 3 -14.65 -21.10 26.69
CA ASP A 3 -15.35 -21.34 27.97
C ASP A 3 -16.35 -20.22 28.34
N ILE A 4 -16.33 -19.10 27.63
CA ILE A 4 -17.24 -17.96 27.87
C ILE A 4 -18.40 -17.97 26.88
N ALA A 5 -18.29 -18.72 25.77
CA ALA A 5 -19.32 -18.80 24.75
C ALA A 5 -20.40 -19.83 25.21
N LEU A 6 -21.67 -19.46 24.99
CA LEU A 6 -22.80 -20.36 25.22
C LEU A 6 -22.66 -21.71 24.47
N TRP A 7 -21.96 -21.72 23.36
CA TRP A 7 -21.60 -22.88 22.57
C TRP A 7 -20.15 -22.73 22.07
N GLY A 8 -19.22 -23.46 22.73
CA GLY A 8 -17.78 -23.36 22.50
C GLY A 8 -17.34 -23.46 21.04
N PRO A 9 -17.90 -24.36 20.20
CA PRO A 9 -17.53 -24.51 18.78
C PRO A 9 -17.82 -23.29 17.90
N ILE A 10 -18.68 -22.35 18.30
CA ILE A 10 -19.03 -21.18 17.47
C ILE A 10 -17.82 -20.29 17.18
N ILE A 11 -16.87 -20.22 18.13
CA ILE A 11 -15.66 -19.38 18.00
C ILE A 11 -14.74 -19.92 16.91
N PRO A 12 -14.28 -21.19 16.92
CA PRO A 12 -13.45 -21.72 15.86
C PRO A 12 -14.15 -21.77 14.51
N ILE A 13 -15.44 -22.03 14.46
CA ILE A 13 -16.22 -21.98 13.21
C ILE A 13 -16.23 -20.56 12.65
N GLY A 14 -16.52 -19.55 13.47
CA GLY A 14 -16.50 -18.15 13.04
C GLY A 14 -15.13 -17.70 12.55
N LEU A 15 -14.07 -18.12 13.24
CA LEU A 15 -12.69 -17.84 12.83
C LEU A 15 -12.36 -18.50 11.49
N ALA A 16 -12.76 -19.76 11.30
CA ALA A 16 -12.56 -20.48 10.05
C ALA A 16 -13.29 -19.79 8.87
N CYS A 17 -14.56 -19.41 9.07
CA CYS A 17 -15.33 -18.70 8.07
C CYS A 17 -14.70 -17.34 7.70
N ALA A 18 -14.25 -16.58 8.70
CA ALA A 18 -13.58 -15.30 8.49
C ALA A 18 -12.26 -15.46 7.72
N SER A 19 -11.46 -16.48 8.09
CA SER A 19 -10.20 -16.77 7.41
C SER A 19 -10.40 -17.20 5.96
N ILE A 20 -11.37 -18.07 5.69
CA ILE A 20 -11.71 -18.50 4.32
C ILE A 20 -12.21 -17.32 3.50
N SER A 21 -13.08 -16.49 4.04
CA SER A 21 -13.59 -15.30 3.35
C SER A 21 -12.48 -14.33 2.98
N SER A 22 -11.55 -14.07 3.91
CA SER A 22 -10.39 -13.21 3.68
C SER A 22 -9.44 -13.78 2.62
N ALA A 23 -9.18 -15.09 2.67
CA ALA A 23 -8.35 -15.78 1.69
C ALA A 23 -8.94 -15.71 0.28
N LEU A 24 -10.25 -15.96 0.14
CA LEU A 24 -10.94 -15.85 -1.14
C LEU A 24 -10.86 -14.44 -1.72
N GLY A 25 -11.06 -13.41 -0.89
CA GLY A 25 -10.89 -12.02 -1.30
C GLY A 25 -9.48 -11.74 -1.83
N SER A 26 -8.46 -12.18 -1.11
CA SER A 26 -7.05 -11.97 -1.51
C SER A 26 -6.69 -12.68 -2.81
N ILE A 27 -7.15 -13.93 -2.99
CA ILE A 27 -6.93 -14.72 -4.22
C ILE A 27 -7.56 -14.05 -5.44
N MET A 28 -8.67 -13.33 -5.28
CA MET A 28 -9.32 -12.62 -6.38
C MET A 28 -8.67 -11.26 -6.66
N VAL A 29 -8.27 -10.53 -5.61
CA VAL A 29 -7.78 -9.15 -5.73
C VAL A 29 -6.32 -9.10 -6.19
N ALA A 30 -5.46 -9.94 -5.63
CA ALA A 30 -4.02 -9.88 -5.91
C ALA A 30 -3.66 -10.04 -7.40
N PRO A 31 -4.20 -11.04 -8.15
CA PRO A 31 -3.94 -11.16 -9.58
C PRO A 31 -4.46 -9.99 -10.40
N ARG A 32 -5.61 -9.42 -10.03
CA ARG A 32 -6.20 -8.26 -10.73
C ARG A 32 -5.38 -7.00 -10.53
N THR A 33 -4.87 -6.79 -9.31
CA THR A 33 -3.97 -5.67 -9.01
C THR A 33 -2.67 -5.80 -9.82
N LEU A 34 -2.10 -7.00 -9.88
CA LEU A 34 -0.89 -7.26 -10.66
C LEU A 34 -1.13 -7.04 -12.17
N GLN A 35 -2.29 -7.45 -12.68
CA GLN A 35 -2.69 -7.19 -14.06
C GLN A 35 -2.85 -5.69 -14.34
N ALA A 36 -3.42 -4.93 -13.42
CA ALA A 36 -3.55 -3.48 -13.55
C ALA A 36 -2.17 -2.80 -13.63
N LEU A 37 -1.24 -3.20 -12.75
CA LEU A 37 0.14 -2.71 -12.77
C LEU A 37 0.84 -2.99 -14.12
N GLY A 38 0.62 -4.18 -14.70
CA GLY A 38 1.15 -4.52 -16.03
C GLY A 38 0.52 -3.69 -17.15
N LYS A 39 -0.77 -3.34 -17.06
CA LYS A 39 -1.44 -2.46 -18.05
C LYS A 39 -0.98 -1.00 -17.95
N ASP A 40 -0.53 -0.60 -16.77
CA ASP A 40 -0.02 0.75 -16.52
C ASP A 40 1.46 0.90 -16.89
N ASP A 41 2.08 -0.12 -17.50
CA ASP A 41 3.50 -0.12 -17.91
C ASP A 41 4.43 0.28 -16.75
N ILE A 42 4.25 -0.32 -15.57
CA ILE A 42 4.99 0.03 -14.36
C ILE A 42 6.32 -0.73 -14.30
N PHE A 43 6.37 -1.94 -14.84
CA PHE A 43 7.58 -2.75 -14.81
C PHE A 43 8.56 -2.31 -15.91
N PRO A 44 9.89 -2.53 -15.73
CA PRO A 44 10.89 -2.04 -16.66
C PRO A 44 10.93 -2.79 -18.00
N SER A 45 10.29 -3.94 -18.09
CA SER A 45 10.24 -4.76 -19.28
C SER A 45 8.85 -4.75 -19.90
N LYS A 46 8.71 -4.12 -21.07
CA LYS A 46 7.44 -4.13 -21.83
C LYS A 46 6.91 -5.53 -22.08
N ARG A 47 7.79 -6.50 -22.29
CA ARG A 47 7.41 -7.92 -22.46
C ARG A 47 6.74 -8.49 -21.22
N PHE A 48 7.21 -8.07 -20.04
CA PHE A 48 6.68 -8.52 -18.75
C PHE A 48 5.34 -7.82 -18.47
N ASP A 49 5.25 -6.51 -18.77
CA ASP A 49 4.00 -5.75 -18.68
C ASP A 49 2.92 -6.33 -19.58
N ASP A 50 3.23 -6.56 -20.85
CA ASP A 50 2.33 -7.17 -21.82
C ASP A 50 1.89 -8.58 -21.39
N TRP A 51 2.81 -9.36 -20.81
CA TRP A 51 2.50 -10.72 -20.36
C TRP A 51 1.59 -10.72 -19.14
N ILE A 52 1.85 -9.87 -18.13
CA ILE A 52 1.03 -9.75 -16.92
C ILE A 52 -0.30 -9.03 -17.21
N GLY A 53 -0.26 -7.97 -18.01
CA GLY A 53 -1.43 -7.18 -18.39
C GLY A 53 -2.43 -7.95 -19.24
N LYS A 54 -1.98 -9.03 -19.91
CA LYS A 54 -2.81 -9.83 -20.81
C LYS A 54 -3.78 -10.71 -20.04
N GLY A 55 -5.07 -10.41 -20.20
CA GLY A 55 -6.14 -11.28 -19.69
C GLY A 55 -6.52 -12.37 -20.68
N ARG A 56 -7.09 -13.45 -20.19
CA ARG A 56 -7.58 -14.58 -20.99
C ARG A 56 -9.09 -14.49 -21.17
N ARG A 57 -9.57 -14.82 -22.39
CA ARG A 57 -11.00 -14.86 -22.76
C ARG A 57 -11.71 -13.50 -22.74
N LYS A 58 -13.03 -13.52 -22.92
CA LYS A 58 -13.91 -12.35 -22.93
C LYS A 58 -13.95 -11.61 -21.58
N ASP A 59 -13.78 -12.33 -20.49
CA ASP A 59 -13.85 -11.79 -19.13
C ASP A 59 -12.52 -11.18 -18.65
N ASN A 60 -11.49 -11.19 -19.51
CA ASN A 60 -10.17 -10.59 -19.24
C ASN A 60 -9.55 -11.10 -17.93
N GLU A 61 -9.67 -12.42 -17.66
CA GLU A 61 -9.16 -13.04 -16.43
C GLU A 61 -7.63 -12.98 -16.34
N PRO A 62 -7.06 -12.55 -15.19
CA PRO A 62 -5.61 -12.36 -15.00
C PRO A 62 -4.88 -13.67 -14.68
N ILE A 63 -4.85 -14.63 -15.62
CA ILE A 63 -4.25 -15.95 -15.37
C ILE A 63 -2.77 -15.86 -15.05
N ASN A 64 -2.04 -15.01 -15.77
CA ASN A 64 -0.61 -14.84 -15.52
C ASN A 64 -0.33 -14.22 -14.15
N GLY A 65 -1.14 -13.25 -13.74
CA GLY A 65 -1.13 -12.72 -12.38
C GLY A 65 -1.47 -13.78 -11.32
N ALA A 66 -2.47 -14.63 -11.60
CA ALA A 66 -2.86 -15.71 -10.70
C ALA A 66 -1.74 -16.75 -10.51
N ILE A 67 -0.98 -17.08 -11.56
CA ILE A 67 0.16 -17.99 -11.47
C ILE A 67 1.23 -17.41 -10.53
N ILE A 68 1.62 -16.14 -10.71
CA ILE A 68 2.63 -15.49 -9.87
C ILE A 68 2.17 -15.44 -8.41
N THR A 69 0.95 -14.96 -8.16
CA THR A 69 0.43 -14.84 -6.79
C THR A 69 0.29 -16.20 -6.12
N SER A 70 -0.07 -17.25 -6.87
CA SER A 70 -0.09 -18.63 -6.36
C SER A 70 1.29 -19.15 -5.99
N ILE A 71 2.31 -18.89 -6.82
CA ILE A 71 3.69 -19.30 -6.51
C ILE A 71 4.17 -18.62 -5.22
N ILE A 72 3.90 -17.32 -5.06
CA ILE A 72 4.23 -16.58 -3.84
C ILE A 72 3.50 -17.18 -2.63
N ALA A 73 2.20 -17.48 -2.76
CA ALA A 73 1.41 -18.08 -1.69
C ALA A 73 1.97 -19.46 -1.28
N PHE A 74 2.28 -20.33 -2.25
CA PHE A 74 2.90 -21.64 -1.97
C PHE A 74 4.26 -21.52 -1.30
N PHE A 75 5.07 -20.52 -1.68
CA PHE A 75 6.35 -20.24 -1.02
C PHE A 75 6.16 -19.94 0.47
N PHE A 76 5.20 -19.10 0.82
CA PHE A 76 4.91 -18.79 2.23
C PHE A 76 4.29 -19.98 2.98
N ILE A 77 3.45 -20.79 2.32
CA ILE A 77 2.92 -22.01 2.90
C ILE A 77 4.05 -23.01 3.21
N TYR A 78 5.04 -23.12 2.31
CA TYR A 78 6.21 -24.00 2.49
C TYR A 78 7.07 -23.60 3.70
N ILE A 79 7.22 -22.30 3.99
CA ILE A 79 7.92 -21.81 5.18
C ILE A 79 7.24 -22.31 6.47
N GLY A 80 5.92 -22.43 6.47
CA GLY A 80 5.15 -23.06 7.55
C GLY A 80 5.06 -22.29 8.86
N ASP A 81 5.68 -21.12 8.98
CA ASP A 81 5.63 -20.28 10.19
C ASP A 81 4.55 -19.20 10.03
N ILE A 82 3.40 -19.45 10.65
CA ILE A 82 2.25 -18.55 10.62
C ILE A 82 2.57 -17.20 11.28
N ASN A 83 3.37 -17.19 12.36
CA ASN A 83 3.72 -15.95 13.05
C ASN A 83 4.63 -15.07 12.20
N PHE A 84 5.59 -15.67 11.52
CA PHE A 84 6.47 -14.98 10.58
C PHE A 84 5.67 -14.35 9.43
N VAL A 85 4.79 -15.12 8.80
CA VAL A 85 3.92 -14.65 7.71
C VAL A 85 3.00 -13.53 8.19
N ALA A 86 2.37 -13.69 9.35
CA ALA A 86 1.49 -12.67 9.93
C ALA A 86 2.22 -11.35 10.23
N GLN A 87 3.46 -11.41 10.72
CA GLN A 87 4.27 -10.21 10.96
C GLN A 87 4.62 -9.50 9.66
N ILE A 88 5.01 -10.22 8.61
CA ILE A 88 5.29 -9.63 7.30
C ILE A 88 4.04 -8.94 6.74
N ILE A 89 2.91 -9.64 6.72
CA ILE A 89 1.64 -9.09 6.22
C ILE A 89 1.26 -7.83 7.01
N ALA A 90 1.31 -7.88 8.35
CA ALA A 90 0.99 -6.75 9.20
C ALA A 90 1.89 -5.53 8.89
N MET A 91 3.19 -5.73 8.69
CA MET A 91 4.12 -4.64 8.36
C MET A 91 3.83 -4.01 7.00
N PHE A 92 3.56 -4.82 5.98
CA PHE A 92 3.19 -4.29 4.66
C PHE A 92 1.85 -3.54 4.67
N PHE A 93 0.86 -4.00 5.44
CA PHE A 93 -0.38 -3.26 5.63
C PHE A 93 -0.14 -1.91 6.30
N ILE A 94 0.58 -1.89 7.42
CA ILE A 94 0.83 -0.67 8.17
C ILE A 94 1.63 0.35 7.33
N VAL A 95 2.66 -0.10 6.61
CA VAL A 95 3.45 0.81 5.74
C VAL A 95 2.61 1.36 4.60
N THR A 96 1.74 0.54 4.02
CA THR A 96 0.86 0.98 2.92
C THR A 96 -0.16 2.01 3.41
N TYR A 97 -0.85 1.75 4.51
CA TYR A 97 -1.80 2.72 5.08
C TYR A 97 -1.10 3.97 5.59
N GLY A 98 0.08 3.84 6.19
CA GLY A 98 0.90 4.97 6.60
C GLY A 98 1.33 5.83 5.41
N ALA A 99 1.72 5.22 4.29
CA ALA A 99 2.06 5.92 3.06
C ALA A 99 0.85 6.64 2.44
N ILE A 100 -0.34 6.01 2.43
CA ILE A 100 -1.58 6.65 1.95
C ILE A 100 -1.91 7.87 2.81
N CYS A 101 -1.81 7.76 4.14
CA CYS A 101 -2.02 8.89 5.04
C CYS A 101 -1.00 10.01 4.79
N LEU A 102 0.27 9.65 4.56
CA LEU A 102 1.32 10.62 4.25
C LEU A 102 1.07 11.33 2.91
N ILE A 103 0.69 10.59 1.87
CA ILE A 103 0.33 11.15 0.57
C ILE A 103 -0.86 12.10 0.70
N SER A 104 -1.91 11.69 1.41
CA SER A 104 -3.08 12.53 1.67
C SER A 104 -2.72 13.83 2.41
N PHE A 105 -1.77 13.78 3.35
CA PHE A 105 -1.24 14.96 4.02
C PHE A 105 -0.49 15.87 3.04
N LEU A 106 0.41 15.31 2.23
CA LEU A 106 1.20 16.05 1.24
C LEU A 106 0.32 16.69 0.16
N GLU A 107 -0.69 15.97 -0.34
CA GLU A 107 -1.69 16.48 -1.29
C GLU A 107 -2.41 17.72 -0.76
N HIS A 108 -2.75 17.73 0.52
CA HIS A 108 -3.39 18.89 1.13
C HIS A 108 -2.52 20.16 1.07
N PHE A 109 -1.19 19.99 1.08
CA PHE A 109 -0.22 21.09 1.01
C PHE A 109 0.30 21.38 -0.40
N SER A 110 0.10 20.47 -1.37
CA SER A 110 0.65 20.64 -2.73
C SER A 110 -0.08 21.70 -3.54
N ALA A 111 -1.29 22.09 -3.10
CA ALA A 111 -2.17 23.06 -3.78
C ALA A 111 -2.37 22.76 -5.28
N ASP A 112 -2.41 21.48 -5.65
CA ASP A 112 -2.69 21.05 -7.01
C ASP A 112 -4.12 21.43 -7.39
N PRO A 113 -4.35 22.17 -8.50
CA PRO A 113 -5.68 22.54 -8.96
C PRO A 113 -6.58 21.35 -9.27
N SER A 114 -6.00 20.19 -9.55
CA SER A 114 -6.72 18.95 -9.81
C SER A 114 -7.27 18.29 -8.54
N TYR A 115 -6.71 18.62 -7.37
CA TYR A 115 -7.15 18.10 -6.08
C TYR A 115 -8.45 18.79 -5.63
N ARG A 116 -9.59 18.20 -6.01
CA ARG A 116 -10.93 18.68 -5.60
C ARG A 116 -11.65 17.60 -4.79
N PRO A 117 -11.29 17.41 -3.51
CA PRO A 117 -11.93 16.38 -2.71
C PRO A 117 -13.40 16.74 -2.43
N THR A 118 -14.28 15.77 -2.63
CA THR A 118 -15.72 15.88 -2.29
C THR A 118 -15.89 15.94 -0.77
N PHE A 119 -14.99 15.27 -0.03
CA PHE A 119 -14.95 15.26 1.42
C PHE A 119 -13.71 16.03 1.91
N LYS A 120 -13.94 17.09 2.71
CA LYS A 120 -12.84 17.89 3.28
C LYS A 120 -12.40 17.30 4.62
N SER A 121 -11.39 16.42 4.59
CA SER A 121 -10.70 16.00 5.81
C SER A 121 -9.70 17.07 6.26
N ARG A 122 -9.50 17.21 7.57
CA ARG A 122 -8.49 18.13 8.11
C ARG A 122 -7.11 17.47 8.02
N TRP A 123 -6.12 18.18 7.53
CA TRP A 123 -4.76 17.70 7.27
C TRP A 123 -4.07 17.00 8.47
N TYR A 124 -4.40 17.43 9.69
CA TYR A 124 -3.77 16.87 10.89
C TYR A 124 -4.23 15.43 11.19
N PHE A 125 -5.41 14.99 10.75
CA PHE A 125 -5.83 13.59 10.89
C PHE A 125 -4.99 12.67 10.00
N SER A 126 -4.67 13.11 8.78
CA SER A 126 -3.81 12.36 7.87
C SER A 126 -2.37 12.30 8.40
N LEU A 127 -1.86 13.40 8.93
CA LEU A 127 -0.53 13.43 9.57
C LEU A 127 -0.48 12.52 10.80
N LEU A 128 -1.50 12.58 11.67
CA LEU A 128 -1.57 11.74 12.86
C LEU A 128 -1.64 10.26 12.48
N GLY A 129 -2.43 9.90 11.45
CA GLY A 129 -2.49 8.55 10.91
C GLY A 129 -1.12 8.05 10.41
N ALA A 130 -0.38 8.87 9.69
CA ALA A 130 0.97 8.55 9.22
C ALA A 130 1.93 8.33 10.39
N ILE A 131 1.97 9.27 11.35
CA ILE A 131 2.87 9.18 12.53
C ILE A 131 2.55 7.94 13.35
N LEU A 132 1.27 7.66 13.63
CA LEU A 132 0.86 6.49 14.39
C LEU A 132 1.22 5.18 13.67
N SER A 133 1.04 5.11 12.35
CA SER A 133 1.41 3.95 11.56
C SER A 133 2.90 3.66 11.66
N PHE A 134 3.76 4.64 11.45
CA PHE A 134 5.20 4.48 11.59
C PHE A 134 5.61 4.12 13.03
N TYR A 135 5.02 4.78 14.03
CA TYR A 135 5.28 4.46 15.43
C TYR A 135 4.93 3.01 15.78
N LEU A 136 3.75 2.54 15.37
CA LEU A 136 3.30 1.17 15.61
C LEU A 136 4.20 0.13 14.93
N MET A 137 4.63 0.39 13.70
CA MET A 137 5.59 -0.47 12.98
C MET A 137 6.85 -0.75 13.81
N PHE A 138 7.48 0.31 14.29
CA PHE A 138 8.73 0.18 15.09
C PHE A 138 8.47 -0.45 16.46
N LYS A 139 7.30 -0.23 17.05
CA LYS A 139 6.92 -0.87 18.31
C LYS A 139 6.66 -2.37 18.21
N MET A 140 6.11 -2.83 17.07
CA MET A 140 5.83 -4.25 16.86
C MET A 140 7.10 -5.04 16.61
N ASN A 141 7.87 -4.68 15.61
CA ASN A 141 9.12 -5.36 15.28
C ASN A 141 10.00 -4.47 14.39
N THR A 142 11.08 -3.94 14.94
CA THR A 142 11.99 -3.01 14.25
C THR A 142 12.65 -3.63 13.04
N SER A 143 13.05 -4.90 13.09
CA SER A 143 13.71 -5.56 11.94
C SER A 143 12.78 -5.73 10.76
N HIS A 144 11.56 -6.20 10.99
CA HIS A 144 10.55 -6.33 9.92
C HIS A 144 10.06 -4.97 9.42
N ALA A 145 10.00 -3.95 10.29
CA ALA A 145 9.69 -2.59 9.91
C ALA A 145 10.72 -2.02 8.92
N LEU A 146 12.01 -2.14 9.24
CA LEU A 146 13.09 -1.69 8.37
C LEU A 146 13.09 -2.44 7.04
N LEU A 147 12.86 -3.77 7.07
CA LEU A 147 12.75 -4.58 5.86
C LEU A 147 11.62 -4.12 4.95
N SER A 148 10.44 -3.85 5.53
CA SER A 148 9.25 -3.40 4.77
C SER A 148 9.45 -2.02 4.16
N ILE A 149 10.03 -1.07 4.91
CA ILE A 149 10.37 0.26 4.42
C ILE A 149 11.43 0.17 3.32
N ALA A 150 12.49 -0.63 3.52
CA ALA A 150 13.54 -0.80 2.54
C ALA A 150 13.02 -1.44 1.24
N THR A 151 12.13 -2.45 1.35
CA THR A 151 11.48 -3.08 0.20
C THR A 151 10.62 -2.07 -0.56
N MET A 152 9.80 -1.29 0.15
CA MET A 152 8.92 -0.30 -0.46
C MET A 152 9.72 0.84 -1.13
N ALA A 153 10.76 1.33 -0.46
CA ALA A 153 11.67 2.35 -1.02
C ALA A 153 12.45 1.80 -2.23
N GLY A 154 12.89 0.55 -2.17
CA GLY A 154 13.58 -0.12 -3.28
C GLY A 154 12.68 -0.28 -4.51
N ILE A 155 11.43 -0.73 -4.34
CA ILE A 155 10.44 -0.83 -5.42
C ILE A 155 10.14 0.56 -5.99
N TYR A 156 9.93 1.55 -5.15
CA TYR A 156 9.70 2.93 -5.59
C TYR A 156 10.89 3.48 -6.39
N TYR A 157 12.11 3.32 -5.90
CA TYR A 157 13.33 3.76 -6.58
C TYR A 157 13.50 3.08 -7.94
N TYR A 158 13.25 1.77 -7.98
CA TYR A 158 13.31 0.99 -9.21
C TYR A 158 12.28 1.46 -10.26
N ILE A 159 11.03 1.70 -9.85
CA ILE A 159 9.98 2.23 -10.73
C ILE A 159 10.33 3.65 -11.20
N SER A 160 10.83 4.50 -10.30
CA SER A 160 11.17 5.89 -10.59
C SER A 160 12.28 6.04 -11.63
N ILE A 161 13.29 5.16 -11.62
CA ILE A 161 14.36 5.16 -12.62
C ILE A 161 13.84 4.76 -14.00
N ASN A 162 12.98 3.76 -14.05
CA ASN A 162 12.54 3.19 -15.32
C ASN A 162 11.39 3.98 -15.98
N ASN A 163 10.57 4.69 -15.18
CA ASN A 163 9.40 5.42 -15.62
C ASN A 163 9.52 6.93 -15.34
N LYS A 164 10.46 7.59 -16.00
CA LYS A 164 10.73 9.03 -15.82
C LYS A 164 9.53 9.96 -16.09
N GLU A 165 8.57 9.52 -16.87
CA GLU A 165 7.35 10.29 -17.17
C GLU A 165 6.29 10.25 -16.07
N LYS A 166 6.35 9.28 -15.15
CA LYS A 166 5.37 9.09 -14.06
C LYS A 166 5.84 9.62 -12.70
N SER A 167 6.49 10.77 -12.68
CA SER A 167 7.04 11.41 -11.47
C SER A 167 5.96 12.05 -10.57
N GLY A 168 4.94 11.28 -10.16
CA GLY A 168 3.84 11.79 -9.32
C GLY A 168 4.31 12.34 -7.97
N LEU A 169 5.17 11.61 -7.26
CA LEU A 169 5.70 12.06 -5.96
C LEU A 169 6.62 13.28 -6.10
N GLU A 170 7.42 13.38 -7.16
CA GLU A 170 8.26 14.55 -7.39
C GLU A 170 7.43 15.84 -7.53
N LYS A 171 6.30 15.76 -8.27
CA LYS A 171 5.37 16.89 -8.39
C LYS A 171 4.76 17.28 -7.05
N LEU A 172 4.37 16.29 -6.22
CA LEU A 172 3.84 16.52 -4.89
C LEU A 172 4.88 17.23 -4.00
N PHE A 173 6.10 16.70 -3.93
CA PHE A 173 7.15 17.33 -3.13
C PHE A 173 7.50 18.74 -3.61
N ARG A 174 7.59 18.99 -4.91
CA ARG A 174 7.77 20.33 -5.46
C ARG A 174 6.65 21.26 -5.06
N GLY A 175 5.38 20.80 -5.15
CA GLY A 175 4.22 21.58 -4.73
C GLY A 175 4.26 21.94 -3.25
N VAL A 176 4.57 20.97 -2.38
CA VAL A 176 4.70 21.19 -0.94
C VAL A 176 5.82 22.17 -0.60
N ILE A 177 7.01 21.99 -1.18
CA ILE A 177 8.16 22.90 -0.97
C ILE A 177 7.82 24.32 -1.42
N PHE A 178 7.19 24.48 -2.58
CA PHE A 178 6.77 25.78 -3.09
C PHE A 178 5.78 26.47 -2.15
N GLN A 179 4.76 25.75 -1.67
CA GLN A 179 3.76 26.29 -0.75
C GLN A 179 4.35 26.64 0.61
N MET A 180 5.22 25.79 1.15
CA MET A 180 5.92 26.10 2.42
C MET A 180 6.80 27.35 2.27
N SER A 181 7.56 27.47 1.18
CA SER A 181 8.38 28.63 0.90
C SER A 181 7.53 29.92 0.80
N ARG A 182 6.39 29.84 0.09
CA ARG A 182 5.46 30.95 -0.03
C ARG A 182 4.85 31.35 1.31
N GLN A 183 4.42 30.40 2.12
CA GLN A 183 3.86 30.69 3.45
C GLN A 183 4.92 31.31 4.37
N LEU A 184 6.14 30.85 4.29
CA LEU A 184 7.27 31.38 5.07
C LEU A 184 7.59 32.83 4.66
N GLN A 185 7.58 33.12 3.36
CA GLN A 185 7.76 34.48 2.84
C GLN A 185 6.64 35.42 3.32
N ILE A 186 5.37 35.00 3.25
CA ILE A 186 4.23 35.80 3.73
C ILE A 186 4.32 36.05 5.23
N TYR A 187 4.75 35.04 6.01
CA TYR A 187 4.95 35.17 7.45
C TYR A 187 6.05 36.18 7.78
N LEU A 188 7.16 36.15 7.06
CA LEU A 188 8.26 37.11 7.23
C LEU A 188 7.84 38.53 6.87
N GLN A 189 7.14 38.73 5.74
CA GLN A 189 6.62 40.02 5.33
C GLN A 189 5.61 40.67 6.28
N LYS A 190 4.90 39.86 7.07
CA LYS A 190 3.97 40.36 8.09
C LYS A 190 4.65 40.79 9.39
N LYS A 191 5.91 40.44 9.57
CA LYS A 191 6.67 40.68 10.79
C LYS A 191 7.56 41.93 10.67
N ASP A 192 7.83 42.36 9.45
CA ASP A 192 8.44 43.64 9.11
C ASP A 192 7.35 44.74 8.98
#